data_0ca9c2fc03dcd975c231db530130d6f6
#
_entry.id   0ca9c2fc03dcd975c231db530130d6f6
#
_cell.length_a   1.000
_cell.length_b   1.000
_cell.length_c   1.000
_cell.angle_alpha   90.00
_cell.angle_beta   90.00
_cell.angle_gamma   90.00
#
_symmetry.space_group_name_H-M   'P 1'
#
loop_
_entity.id
_entity.type
_entity.pdbx_description
1 polymer ?
#
loop_
_entity_poly.entity_id
_entity_poly.type
_entity_poly.pdbx_seq_one_letter_code
_entity_poly.pdbx_strand_id
1 'polypeptide(L)'
;MKKINLILSLSLLISCEQASTGYSVVHGWPKLPKGFILGQVSGVEVDSHDHVFTFHRGKNAAYRGSDSEFQNIQEPTILMLDNNSGAVLDSWGKDAFLTPHGLTVDAENNVWVTDVQYHQVYKFSHDGELMMTLGEKSVPGWDKTHFNQPTDVVVAPDGTVYVSDGYGNNRVAVFSTDGAFKFEWGSGGEDNGQFNLPHGIAMDANGRIYVADRSNSRIQVFKSDGTFVDAWQSTEIGRPWGMAVGRDGVLYVVDGGDPSPSGVQRSRIVKMDLSGNVLGSFGSFGQYDGQMDWPHDVSVDSKGSVYVGDVHFGMRIQKFAK
;
A
#
# COMPACT_ATOMS: atom_id res chain seq x y z
N MET A 1 60.69 38.37 -4.72
CA MET A 1 59.89 37.37 -5.46
C MET A 1 59.31 36.38 -4.42
N LYS A 2 58.02 36.54 -4.06
CA LYS A 2 57.34 35.62 -3.13
C LYS A 2 56.66 34.54 -3.97
N LYS A 3 57.01 33.27 -3.76
CA LYS A 3 56.35 32.12 -4.39
C LYS A 3 55.04 31.87 -3.67
N ILE A 4 53.91 31.95 -4.37
CA ILE A 4 52.58 31.55 -3.89
C ILE A 4 52.45 30.08 -4.23
N ASN A 5 52.39 29.22 -3.20
CA ASN A 5 52.02 27.82 -3.35
C ASN A 5 50.51 27.71 -3.41
N LEU A 6 49.95 27.34 -4.54
CA LEU A 6 48.55 27.01 -4.73
C LEU A 6 48.33 25.56 -4.26
N ILE A 7 47.65 25.37 -3.13
CA ILE A 7 47.21 24.05 -2.68
C ILE A 7 45.87 23.77 -3.35
N LEU A 8 45.90 22.86 -4.31
CA LEU A 8 44.67 22.33 -4.94
C LEU A 8 44.10 21.28 -4.00
N SER A 9 43.04 21.61 -3.29
CA SER A 9 42.25 20.62 -2.54
C SER A 9 41.35 19.85 -3.49
N LEU A 10 41.71 18.61 -3.75
CA LEU A 10 40.88 17.65 -4.49
C LEU A 10 39.79 17.13 -3.55
N SER A 11 38.59 17.71 -3.64
CA SER A 11 37.40 17.17 -2.95
C SER A 11 36.98 15.92 -3.71
N LEU A 12 37.23 14.75 -3.13
CA LEU A 12 36.56 13.50 -3.54
C LEU A 12 35.07 13.64 -3.30
N LEU A 13 34.31 13.84 -4.36
CA LEU A 13 32.88 13.56 -4.37
C LEU A 13 32.71 12.03 -4.31
N ILE A 14 32.53 11.48 -3.13
CA ILE A 14 32.03 10.12 -2.97
C ILE A 14 30.56 10.17 -3.38
N SER A 15 30.29 9.87 -4.64
CA SER A 15 28.92 9.51 -5.04
C SER A 15 28.58 8.20 -4.32
N CYS A 16 27.67 8.26 -3.35
CA CYS A 16 27.05 7.07 -2.82
C CYS A 16 26.23 6.47 -3.98
N GLU A 17 26.82 5.58 -4.78
CA GLU A 17 26.07 4.75 -5.72
C GLU A 17 25.14 3.88 -4.87
N GLN A 18 23.88 4.23 -4.84
CA GLN A 18 22.84 3.37 -4.29
C GLN A 18 22.90 2.05 -5.09
N ALA A 19 23.20 0.94 -4.43
CA ALA A 19 23.29 -0.36 -5.07
C ALA A 19 22.01 -0.60 -5.88
N SER A 20 22.16 -0.77 -7.20
CA SER A 20 21.02 -1.11 -8.07
C SER A 20 20.38 -2.39 -7.53
N THR A 21 19.09 -2.32 -7.18
CA THR A 21 18.34 -3.49 -6.67
C THR A 21 18.11 -4.54 -7.75
N GLY A 22 18.52 -4.25 -9.00
CA GLY A 22 18.35 -5.14 -10.16
C GLY A 22 16.94 -5.15 -10.74
N TYR A 23 15.99 -4.39 -10.18
CA TYR A 23 14.62 -4.33 -10.71
C TYR A 23 14.51 -3.46 -11.95
N SER A 24 13.80 -3.97 -12.97
CA SER A 24 13.44 -3.25 -14.18
C SER A 24 11.95 -3.43 -14.46
N VAL A 25 11.31 -2.39 -15.02
CA VAL A 25 9.89 -2.46 -15.39
C VAL A 25 9.67 -3.47 -16.51
N VAL A 26 8.59 -4.23 -16.41
CA VAL A 26 8.14 -5.15 -17.47
C VAL A 26 7.21 -4.39 -18.42
N HIS A 27 7.75 -3.97 -19.56
CA HIS A 27 7.00 -3.20 -20.54
C HIS A 27 5.82 -3.96 -21.11
N GLY A 28 4.67 -3.28 -21.27
CA GLY A 28 3.45 -3.86 -21.83
C GLY A 28 2.72 -4.82 -20.90
N TRP A 29 3.02 -4.80 -19.61
CA TRP A 29 2.24 -5.44 -18.56
C TRP A 29 1.54 -4.35 -17.72
N PRO A 30 0.20 -4.49 -17.38
CA PRO A 30 -0.73 -5.53 -17.80
C PRO A 30 -1.27 -5.32 -19.23
N LYS A 31 -1.97 -6.35 -19.75
CA LYS A 31 -2.68 -6.28 -21.04
C LYS A 31 -4.17 -6.09 -20.80
N LEU A 32 -4.57 -4.86 -20.67
CA LEU A 32 -5.97 -4.52 -20.44
C LEU A 32 -6.78 -4.60 -21.74
N PRO A 33 -8.08 -4.95 -21.69
CA PRO A 33 -8.96 -4.91 -22.84
C PRO A 33 -9.00 -3.52 -23.48
N LYS A 34 -9.19 -3.47 -24.80
CA LYS A 34 -9.27 -2.20 -25.53
C LYS A 34 -10.37 -1.30 -24.97
N GLY A 35 -9.99 -0.09 -24.58
CA GLY A 35 -10.90 0.91 -24.02
C GLY A 35 -11.18 0.76 -22.53
N PHE A 36 -10.59 -0.20 -21.86
CA PHE A 36 -10.65 -0.30 -20.40
C PHE A 36 -9.82 0.83 -19.75
N ILE A 37 -10.40 1.49 -18.77
CA ILE A 37 -9.72 2.56 -18.01
C ILE A 37 -9.55 2.07 -16.57
N LEU A 38 -8.30 1.83 -16.19
CA LEU A 38 -7.98 1.38 -14.84
C LEU A 38 -8.19 2.50 -13.78
N GLY A 39 -7.88 3.74 -14.11
CA GLY A 39 -7.93 4.85 -13.16
C GLY A 39 -6.84 4.73 -12.08
N GLN A 40 -7.08 5.37 -10.93
CA GLN A 40 -6.18 5.32 -9.79
C GLN A 40 -6.19 3.92 -9.16
N VAL A 41 -5.02 3.26 -9.08
CA VAL A 41 -4.87 1.92 -8.49
C VAL A 41 -4.44 2.09 -7.04
N SER A 42 -5.35 1.80 -6.13
CA SER A 42 -5.14 2.02 -4.69
C SER A 42 -4.74 0.77 -3.91
N GLY A 43 -5.06 -0.42 -4.41
CA GLY A 43 -4.70 -1.69 -3.77
C GLY A 43 -4.12 -2.67 -4.79
N VAL A 44 -3.12 -3.42 -4.37
CA VAL A 44 -2.45 -4.47 -5.17
C VAL A 44 -2.06 -5.61 -4.25
N GLU A 45 -2.44 -6.87 -4.58
CA GLU A 45 -1.99 -8.04 -3.84
C GLU A 45 -1.82 -9.25 -4.77
N VAL A 46 -1.03 -10.21 -4.34
CA VAL A 46 -0.73 -11.46 -5.07
C VAL A 46 -1.21 -12.64 -4.25
N ASP A 47 -2.01 -13.52 -4.87
CA ASP A 47 -2.51 -14.73 -4.24
C ASP A 47 -1.48 -15.88 -4.19
N SER A 48 -1.89 -17.03 -3.64
CA SER A 48 -1.02 -18.20 -3.54
C SER A 48 -0.70 -18.85 -4.90
N HIS A 49 -1.44 -18.50 -5.97
CA HIS A 49 -1.27 -18.98 -7.35
C HIS A 49 -0.47 -18.00 -8.23
N ASP A 50 0.02 -16.91 -7.64
CA ASP A 50 0.64 -15.75 -8.32
C ASP A 50 -0.32 -15.00 -9.25
N HIS A 51 -1.66 -15.06 -9.04
CA HIS A 51 -2.54 -14.09 -9.67
C HIS A 51 -2.39 -12.72 -8.98
N VAL A 52 -2.46 -11.66 -9.77
CA VAL A 52 -2.30 -10.29 -9.27
C VAL A 52 -3.66 -9.63 -9.20
N PHE A 53 -4.10 -9.29 -7.99
CA PHE A 53 -5.31 -8.53 -7.78
C PHE A 53 -5.00 -7.04 -7.76
N THR A 54 -5.89 -6.25 -8.33
CA THR A 54 -5.81 -4.80 -8.28
C THR A 54 -7.16 -4.18 -7.95
N PHE A 55 -7.16 -3.20 -7.08
CA PHE A 55 -8.33 -2.43 -6.68
C PHE A 55 -8.17 -1.01 -7.16
N HIS A 56 -9.11 -0.54 -8.00
CA HIS A 56 -8.97 0.73 -8.69
C HIS A 56 -10.24 1.56 -8.68
N ARG A 57 -10.09 2.85 -8.97
CA ARG A 57 -11.16 3.85 -8.88
C ARG A 57 -11.86 4.15 -10.21
N GLY A 58 -11.56 3.40 -11.27
CA GLY A 58 -12.16 3.59 -12.59
C GLY A 58 -11.99 5.02 -13.10
N LYS A 59 -13.07 5.59 -13.61
CA LYS A 59 -13.10 6.99 -14.07
C LYS A 59 -13.23 8.01 -12.95
N ASN A 60 -13.52 7.57 -11.72
CA ASN A 60 -13.62 8.45 -10.57
C ASN A 60 -12.21 8.74 -10.06
N ALA A 61 -11.69 9.92 -10.36
CA ALA A 61 -10.50 10.41 -9.68
C ALA A 61 -10.89 10.78 -8.25
N ALA A 62 -10.56 9.92 -7.30
CA ALA A 62 -10.79 10.22 -5.90
C ALA A 62 -9.96 11.43 -5.45
N TYR A 63 -10.45 12.12 -4.44
CA TYR A 63 -9.82 13.30 -3.86
C TYR A 63 -9.72 14.54 -4.78
N ARG A 64 -10.81 14.90 -5.40
CA ARG A 64 -11.03 16.29 -5.80
C ARG A 64 -12.09 16.88 -4.89
N GLY A 65 -11.64 17.48 -3.79
CA GLY A 65 -12.41 18.40 -2.97
C GLY A 65 -13.83 17.94 -2.55
N SER A 66 -14.39 18.61 -1.58
CA SER A 66 -15.70 18.37 -0.95
C SER A 66 -16.94 18.53 -1.87
N ASP A 67 -16.78 18.81 -3.14
CA ASP A 67 -17.87 19.27 -4.02
C ASP A 67 -18.20 18.31 -5.18
N SER A 68 -17.53 17.17 -5.31
CA SER A 68 -17.98 16.14 -6.25
C SER A 68 -19.01 15.25 -5.57
N GLU A 69 -20.21 15.17 -6.12
CA GLU A 69 -21.15 14.10 -5.78
C GLU A 69 -20.47 12.76 -6.10
N PHE A 70 -19.99 12.08 -5.07
CA PHE A 70 -19.42 10.74 -5.22
C PHE A 70 -20.51 9.80 -5.72
N GLN A 71 -20.28 9.17 -6.85
CA GLN A 71 -21.17 8.14 -7.39
C GLN A 71 -20.45 6.80 -7.38
N ASN A 72 -21.20 5.71 -7.24
CA ASN A 72 -20.67 4.37 -7.38
C ASN A 72 -19.94 4.22 -8.71
N ILE A 73 -18.80 3.55 -8.65
CA ILE A 73 -17.98 3.27 -9.81
C ILE A 73 -18.68 2.24 -10.67
N GLN A 74 -18.99 2.61 -11.92
CA GLN A 74 -19.79 1.81 -12.85
C GLN A 74 -18.98 0.69 -13.51
N GLU A 75 -17.67 0.75 -13.45
CA GLU A 75 -16.77 -0.29 -13.95
C GLU A 75 -16.51 -1.34 -12.86
N PRO A 76 -16.14 -2.59 -13.21
CA PRO A 76 -15.56 -3.51 -12.24
C PRO A 76 -14.33 -2.88 -11.61
N THR A 77 -14.24 -2.88 -10.28
CA THR A 77 -13.18 -2.20 -9.52
C THR A 77 -12.08 -3.12 -9.04
N ILE A 78 -12.34 -4.42 -8.99
CA ILE A 78 -11.36 -5.44 -8.68
C ILE A 78 -11.09 -6.24 -9.94
N LEU A 79 -9.81 -6.35 -10.32
CA LEU A 79 -9.37 -7.20 -11.42
C LEU A 79 -8.43 -8.28 -10.89
N MET A 80 -8.57 -9.49 -11.40
CA MET A 80 -7.60 -10.57 -11.27
C MET A 80 -6.81 -10.69 -12.57
N LEU A 81 -5.50 -10.58 -12.48
CA LEU A 81 -4.58 -10.56 -13.62
C LEU A 81 -3.64 -11.76 -13.58
N ASP A 82 -3.34 -12.31 -14.75
CA ASP A 82 -2.26 -13.27 -14.91
C ASP A 82 -0.89 -12.58 -14.75
N ASN A 83 -0.07 -13.07 -13.84
CA ASN A 83 1.21 -12.44 -13.54
C ASN A 83 2.22 -12.46 -14.70
N ASN A 84 2.14 -13.44 -15.60
CA ASN A 84 3.07 -13.57 -16.73
C ASN A 84 2.60 -12.78 -17.95
N SER A 85 1.37 -13.04 -18.40
CA SER A 85 0.83 -12.40 -19.61
C SER A 85 0.27 -11.02 -19.37
N GLY A 86 -0.18 -10.72 -18.14
CA GLY A 86 -0.91 -9.50 -17.77
C GLY A 86 -2.37 -9.51 -18.26
N ALA A 87 -2.89 -10.63 -18.73
CA ALA A 87 -4.27 -10.75 -19.15
C ALA A 87 -5.23 -10.63 -17.94
N VAL A 88 -6.38 -10.00 -18.15
CA VAL A 88 -7.47 -10.01 -17.16
C VAL A 88 -8.08 -11.40 -17.16
N LEU A 89 -8.02 -12.08 -16.02
CA LEU A 89 -8.60 -13.42 -15.82
C LEU A 89 -10.06 -13.31 -15.35
N ASP A 90 -10.32 -12.37 -14.43
CA ASP A 90 -11.66 -12.10 -13.90
C ASP A 90 -11.77 -10.65 -13.41
N SER A 91 -13.03 -10.18 -13.18
CA SER A 91 -13.26 -8.83 -12.66
C SER A 91 -14.65 -8.71 -12.05
N TRP A 92 -14.76 -7.98 -10.90
CA TRP A 92 -16.01 -7.74 -10.19
C TRP A 92 -16.02 -6.39 -9.45
N GLY A 93 -17.04 -6.15 -8.62
CA GLY A 93 -17.16 -4.93 -7.84
C GLY A 93 -17.77 -3.75 -8.60
N LYS A 94 -18.46 -4.00 -9.73
CA LYS A 94 -19.24 -2.99 -10.43
C LYS A 94 -20.36 -2.47 -9.53
N ASP A 95 -20.57 -1.14 -9.50
CA ASP A 95 -21.57 -0.46 -8.66
C ASP A 95 -21.45 -0.71 -7.14
N ALA A 96 -20.37 -1.36 -6.69
CA ALA A 96 -20.21 -1.77 -5.31
C ALA A 96 -19.50 -0.73 -4.44
N PHE A 97 -18.63 0.09 -5.03
CA PHE A 97 -17.69 0.93 -4.31
C PHE A 97 -17.78 2.41 -4.68
N LEU A 98 -17.42 3.25 -3.72
CA LEU A 98 -17.38 4.70 -3.87
C LEU A 98 -15.94 5.21 -3.92
N THR A 99 -15.11 4.77 -2.96
CA THR A 99 -13.70 5.15 -2.88
C THR A 99 -12.84 3.95 -2.49
N PRO A 100 -12.51 3.08 -3.47
CA PRO A 100 -11.55 1.98 -3.30
C PRO A 100 -10.25 2.41 -2.64
N HIS A 101 -9.73 1.59 -1.66
CA HIS A 101 -8.49 1.93 -1.00
C HIS A 101 -7.54 0.75 -0.78
N GLY A 102 -7.59 0.03 0.34
CA GLY A 102 -6.73 -1.12 0.61
C GLY A 102 -7.25 -2.40 -0.03
N LEU A 103 -6.34 -3.31 -0.34
CA LEU A 103 -6.65 -4.66 -0.81
C LEU A 103 -5.62 -5.64 -0.25
N THR A 104 -6.09 -6.77 0.30
CA THR A 104 -5.26 -7.92 0.64
C THR A 104 -5.94 -9.24 0.26
N VAL A 105 -5.15 -10.29 0.13
CA VAL A 105 -5.62 -11.66 -0.11
C VAL A 105 -5.23 -12.54 1.09
N ASP A 106 -6.21 -13.22 1.68
CA ASP A 106 -5.95 -14.08 2.83
C ASP A 106 -5.40 -15.47 2.44
N ALA A 107 -5.05 -16.29 3.42
CA ALA A 107 -4.45 -17.60 3.21
C ALA A 107 -5.35 -18.59 2.46
N GLU A 108 -6.68 -18.39 2.47
CA GLU A 108 -7.67 -19.13 1.71
C GLU A 108 -7.93 -18.53 0.31
N ASN A 109 -7.14 -17.52 -0.10
CA ASN A 109 -7.29 -16.73 -1.32
C ASN A 109 -8.58 -15.88 -1.39
N ASN A 110 -9.23 -15.57 -0.26
CA ASN A 110 -10.30 -14.60 -0.27
C ASN A 110 -9.73 -13.19 -0.38
N VAL A 111 -10.47 -12.31 -1.05
CA VAL A 111 -10.06 -10.93 -1.33
C VAL A 111 -10.74 -9.99 -0.35
N TRP A 112 -9.93 -9.25 0.41
CA TRP A 112 -10.40 -8.25 1.35
C TRP A 112 -10.11 -6.86 0.82
N VAL A 113 -11.07 -5.95 0.92
CA VAL A 113 -10.91 -4.57 0.44
C VAL A 113 -11.56 -3.57 1.39
N THR A 114 -11.03 -2.34 1.39
CA THR A 114 -11.59 -1.23 2.17
C THR A 114 -12.20 -0.18 1.23
N ASP A 115 -13.34 0.39 1.62
CA ASP A 115 -13.90 1.59 0.99
C ASP A 115 -13.93 2.74 1.99
N VAL A 116 -13.19 3.78 1.67
CA VAL A 116 -13.00 4.96 2.54
C VAL A 116 -14.31 5.70 2.81
N GLN A 117 -15.12 5.94 1.78
CA GLN A 117 -16.33 6.75 1.91
C GLN A 117 -17.53 5.95 2.41
N TYR A 118 -17.53 4.64 2.19
CA TYR A 118 -18.52 3.76 2.79
C TYR A 118 -18.18 3.38 4.23
N HIS A 119 -16.98 3.68 4.69
CA HIS A 119 -16.51 3.31 6.04
C HIS A 119 -16.59 1.82 6.31
N GLN A 120 -16.31 1.00 5.29
CA GLN A 120 -16.52 -0.45 5.33
C GLN A 120 -15.30 -1.23 4.87
N VAL A 121 -15.21 -2.46 5.37
CA VAL A 121 -14.30 -3.51 4.89
C VAL A 121 -15.14 -4.65 4.35
N TYR A 122 -14.75 -5.21 3.22
CA TYR A 122 -15.47 -6.28 2.54
C TYR A 122 -14.57 -7.50 2.36
N LYS A 123 -15.14 -8.69 2.52
CA LYS A 123 -14.53 -9.97 2.15
C LYS A 123 -15.26 -10.57 0.97
N PHE A 124 -14.54 -10.89 -0.07
CA PHE A 124 -15.04 -11.65 -1.22
C PHE A 124 -14.37 -13.01 -1.28
N SER A 125 -15.05 -14.02 -1.83
CA SER A 125 -14.38 -15.24 -2.28
C SER A 125 -13.38 -14.91 -3.41
N HIS A 126 -12.51 -15.86 -3.72
CA HIS A 126 -11.58 -15.74 -4.84
C HIS A 126 -12.29 -15.44 -6.17
N ASP A 127 -13.52 -15.91 -6.32
CA ASP A 127 -14.34 -15.75 -7.53
C ASP A 127 -15.32 -14.55 -7.44
N GLY A 128 -15.12 -13.66 -6.46
CA GLY A 128 -15.85 -12.41 -6.36
C GLY A 128 -17.23 -12.46 -5.68
N GLU A 129 -17.60 -13.57 -5.00
CA GLU A 129 -18.82 -13.61 -4.16
C GLU A 129 -18.61 -12.85 -2.86
N LEU A 130 -19.52 -11.92 -2.52
CA LEU A 130 -19.46 -11.18 -1.25
C LEU A 130 -19.79 -12.11 -0.08
N MET A 131 -18.81 -12.32 0.80
CA MET A 131 -18.93 -13.23 1.95
C MET A 131 -19.19 -12.50 3.27
N MET A 132 -18.60 -11.29 3.45
CA MET A 132 -18.68 -10.53 4.69
C MET A 132 -18.57 -9.03 4.44
N THR A 133 -19.19 -8.24 5.30
CA THR A 133 -19.00 -6.79 5.38
C THR A 133 -18.83 -6.40 6.84
N LEU A 134 -17.80 -5.62 7.15
CA LEU A 134 -17.57 -4.98 8.43
C LEU A 134 -17.82 -3.48 8.30
N GLY A 135 -18.37 -2.86 9.34
CA GLY A 135 -18.78 -1.46 9.32
C GLY A 135 -20.21 -1.24 8.82
N GLU A 136 -20.77 -0.07 9.07
CA GLU A 136 -22.08 0.34 8.58
C GLU A 136 -21.92 1.34 7.44
N LYS A 137 -22.62 1.08 6.32
CA LYS A 137 -22.45 1.84 5.07
C LYS A 137 -22.71 3.33 5.27
N SER A 138 -21.71 4.16 4.97
CA SER A 138 -21.76 5.62 5.08
C SER A 138 -22.00 6.14 6.49
N VAL A 139 -21.77 5.34 7.52
CA VAL A 139 -21.87 5.74 8.92
C VAL A 139 -20.47 5.72 9.55
N PRO A 140 -19.81 6.89 9.68
CA PRO A 140 -18.51 6.96 10.34
C PRO A 140 -18.65 6.80 11.86
N GLY A 141 -17.64 6.16 12.48
CA GLY A 141 -17.60 6.04 13.93
C GLY A 141 -16.27 5.51 14.47
N TRP A 142 -16.13 5.55 15.79
CA TRP A 142 -15.02 4.94 16.51
C TRP A 142 -15.58 4.06 17.62
N ASP A 143 -16.04 2.88 17.24
CA ASP A 143 -16.54 1.88 18.18
C ASP A 143 -16.30 0.47 17.63
N LYS A 144 -16.96 -0.54 18.20
CA LYS A 144 -16.78 -1.96 17.86
C LYS A 144 -17.38 -2.36 16.51
N THR A 145 -18.22 -1.52 15.92
CA THR A 145 -19.02 -1.83 14.72
C THR A 145 -18.83 -0.82 13.60
N HIS A 146 -18.21 0.32 13.87
CA HIS A 146 -18.00 1.38 12.88
C HIS A 146 -16.51 1.70 12.68
N PHE A 147 -16.18 2.08 11.46
CA PHE A 147 -14.92 2.69 11.07
C PHE A 147 -15.13 4.16 10.71
N ASN A 148 -14.04 4.90 10.62
CA ASN A 148 -14.07 6.23 10.03
C ASN A 148 -12.98 6.35 8.97
N GLN A 149 -13.33 5.99 7.74
CA GLN A 149 -12.43 5.99 6.59
C GLN A 149 -11.27 4.99 6.75
N PRO A 150 -11.56 3.66 6.82
CA PRO A 150 -10.55 2.62 6.93
C PRO A 150 -9.62 2.64 5.72
N THR A 151 -8.33 2.47 5.97
CA THR A 151 -7.30 2.60 4.95
C THR A 151 -6.89 1.25 4.38
N ASP A 152 -6.58 0.27 5.23
CA ASP A 152 -6.04 -1.00 4.75
C ASP A 152 -6.41 -2.15 5.69
N VAL A 153 -6.15 -3.39 5.27
CA VAL A 153 -6.48 -4.59 6.02
C VAL A 153 -5.42 -5.66 5.81
N VAL A 154 -5.08 -6.41 6.85
CA VAL A 154 -4.29 -7.64 6.74
C VAL A 154 -4.95 -8.74 7.54
N VAL A 155 -4.85 -9.98 7.07
CA VAL A 155 -5.45 -11.16 7.69
C VAL A 155 -4.38 -12.14 8.09
N ALA A 156 -4.38 -12.53 9.37
CA ALA A 156 -3.46 -13.53 9.90
C ALA A 156 -3.82 -14.94 9.39
N PRO A 157 -2.88 -15.90 9.41
CA PRO A 157 -3.17 -17.28 9.00
C PRO A 157 -4.27 -17.98 9.80
N ASP A 158 -4.57 -17.51 11.02
CA ASP A 158 -5.68 -18.01 11.85
C ASP A 158 -7.02 -17.35 11.53
N GLY A 159 -7.05 -16.47 10.53
CA GLY A 159 -8.21 -15.71 10.11
C GLY A 159 -8.50 -14.45 10.95
N THR A 160 -7.64 -14.08 11.90
CA THR A 160 -7.78 -12.80 12.62
C THR A 160 -7.53 -11.63 11.67
N VAL A 161 -8.45 -10.67 11.65
CA VAL A 161 -8.46 -9.52 10.73
C VAL A 161 -7.98 -8.27 11.46
N TYR A 162 -7.03 -7.56 10.89
CA TYR A 162 -6.48 -6.30 11.40
C TYR A 162 -6.75 -5.20 10.39
N VAL A 163 -7.45 -4.15 10.80
CA VAL A 163 -7.84 -3.03 9.94
C VAL A 163 -7.17 -1.76 10.42
N SER A 164 -6.36 -1.12 9.57
CA SER A 164 -5.91 0.25 9.81
C SER A 164 -7.06 1.21 9.51
N ASP A 165 -7.56 1.89 10.54
CA ASP A 165 -8.68 2.82 10.48
C ASP A 165 -8.11 4.23 10.65
N GLY A 166 -7.62 4.82 9.52
CA GLY A 166 -6.59 5.84 9.59
C GLY A 166 -6.92 7.21 9.03
N TYR A 167 -7.86 7.40 8.09
CA TYR A 167 -8.15 8.75 7.58
C TYR A 167 -9.00 9.58 8.52
N GLY A 168 -9.97 8.97 9.19
CA GLY A 168 -10.83 9.66 10.14
C GLY A 168 -10.57 9.27 11.61
N ASN A 169 -9.94 8.10 11.83
CA ASN A 169 -9.51 7.60 13.12
C ASN A 169 -7.99 7.41 13.16
N ASN A 170 -7.45 6.95 14.30
CA ASN A 170 -6.02 6.70 14.48
C ASN A 170 -5.81 5.39 15.25
N ARG A 171 -6.35 4.28 14.72
CA ARG A 171 -6.30 2.98 15.38
C ARG A 171 -6.04 1.84 14.39
N VAL A 172 -5.67 0.69 14.95
CA VAL A 172 -5.83 -0.61 14.31
C VAL A 172 -6.94 -1.35 15.05
N ALA A 173 -8.01 -1.72 14.36
CA ALA A 173 -9.14 -2.47 14.91
C ALA A 173 -9.02 -3.94 14.53
N VAL A 174 -9.30 -4.86 15.47
CA VAL A 174 -9.09 -6.30 15.30
C VAL A 174 -10.39 -7.06 15.45
N PHE A 175 -10.61 -7.98 14.50
CA PHE A 175 -11.80 -8.80 14.42
C PHE A 175 -11.43 -10.27 14.31
N SER A 176 -12.34 -11.14 14.74
CA SER A 176 -12.26 -12.59 14.53
C SER A 176 -12.65 -12.96 13.09
N THR A 177 -12.40 -14.20 12.71
CA THR A 177 -12.73 -14.78 11.40
C THR A 177 -14.19 -14.62 10.99
N ASP A 178 -15.11 -14.59 11.97
CA ASP A 178 -16.55 -14.40 11.77
C ASP A 178 -16.99 -12.92 11.85
N GLY A 179 -16.03 -11.98 11.93
CA GLY A 179 -16.27 -10.55 11.94
C GLY A 179 -16.63 -9.96 13.31
N ALA A 180 -16.51 -10.72 14.41
CA ALA A 180 -16.74 -10.17 15.73
C ALA A 180 -15.53 -9.34 16.19
N PHE A 181 -15.78 -8.13 16.74
CA PHE A 181 -14.73 -7.27 17.28
C PHE A 181 -14.02 -7.94 18.46
N LYS A 182 -12.69 -7.93 18.45
CA LYS A 182 -11.84 -8.50 19.51
C LYS A 182 -11.27 -7.40 20.41
N PHE A 183 -10.49 -6.50 19.84
CA PHE A 183 -9.84 -5.38 20.53
C PHE A 183 -9.32 -4.37 19.51
N GLU A 184 -8.75 -3.28 19.99
CA GLU A 184 -8.08 -2.26 19.17
C GLU A 184 -6.86 -1.69 19.90
N TRP A 185 -5.98 -1.06 19.18
CA TRP A 185 -4.92 -0.22 19.74
C TRP A 185 -4.68 1.01 18.89
N GLY A 186 -4.02 1.99 19.48
CA GLY A 186 -3.71 3.27 18.86
C GLY A 186 -4.58 4.41 19.37
N SER A 187 -4.08 5.60 19.16
CA SER A 187 -4.73 6.87 19.41
C SER A 187 -4.00 7.95 18.59
N GLY A 188 -4.57 9.14 18.46
CA GLY A 188 -3.91 10.24 17.76
C GLY A 188 -2.67 10.74 18.48
N GLY A 189 -1.52 10.89 17.78
CA GLY A 189 -0.29 11.43 18.34
C GLY A 189 0.99 10.95 17.66
N GLU A 190 2.13 11.25 18.31
CA GLU A 190 3.48 10.96 17.80
C GLU A 190 4.27 9.98 18.71
N ASP A 191 3.75 9.68 19.91
CA ASP A 191 4.40 8.72 20.82
C ASP A 191 4.32 7.29 20.27
N ASN A 192 5.08 6.38 20.87
CA ASN A 192 5.04 4.96 20.53
C ASN A 192 3.64 4.37 20.78
N GLY A 193 3.08 3.72 19.77
CA GLY A 193 1.72 3.20 19.80
C GLY A 193 0.64 4.23 19.46
N GLN A 194 0.98 5.51 19.29
CA GLN A 194 0.09 6.52 18.74
C GLN A 194 0.30 6.65 17.24
N PHE A 195 -0.70 7.12 16.51
CA PHE A 195 -0.68 7.27 15.07
C PHE A 195 -1.09 8.66 14.60
N ASN A 196 -0.55 9.06 13.47
CA ASN A 196 -1.05 10.15 12.67
C ASN A 196 -1.27 9.63 11.24
N LEU A 197 -2.48 9.19 10.98
CA LEU A 197 -2.88 8.53 9.74
C LEU A 197 -2.17 7.16 9.54
N PRO A 198 -2.54 6.10 10.32
CA PRO A 198 -2.15 4.74 10.00
C PRO A 198 -2.72 4.36 8.63
N HIS A 199 -1.85 4.05 7.65
CA HIS A 199 -2.25 3.92 6.25
C HIS A 199 -2.16 2.48 5.77
N GLY A 200 -0.98 1.99 5.44
CA GLY A 200 -0.77 0.59 5.08
C GLY A 200 -0.53 -0.28 6.31
N ILE A 201 -0.91 -1.54 6.22
CA ILE A 201 -0.68 -2.54 7.27
C ILE A 201 -0.21 -3.85 6.64
N ALA A 202 0.86 -4.45 7.18
CA ALA A 202 1.39 -5.72 6.71
C ALA A 202 1.71 -6.65 7.89
N MET A 203 1.82 -7.95 7.62
CA MET A 203 2.18 -8.96 8.62
C MET A 203 3.33 -9.83 8.11
N ASP A 204 4.27 -10.20 8.98
CA ASP A 204 5.28 -11.19 8.67
C ASP A 204 4.84 -12.62 9.06
N ALA A 205 5.61 -13.61 8.64
CA ALA A 205 5.35 -15.01 8.96
C ALA A 205 5.41 -15.36 10.45
N ASN A 206 5.96 -14.46 11.29
CA ASN A 206 6.02 -14.60 12.74
C ASN A 206 4.86 -13.92 13.46
N GLY A 207 3.93 -13.31 12.70
CA GLY A 207 2.77 -12.60 13.22
C GLY A 207 3.09 -11.19 13.74
N ARG A 208 4.21 -10.58 13.36
CA ARG A 208 4.44 -9.16 13.64
C ARG A 208 3.65 -8.31 12.67
N ILE A 209 3.05 -7.26 13.20
CA ILE A 209 2.27 -6.29 12.45
C ILE A 209 3.12 -5.04 12.20
N TYR A 210 3.19 -4.62 10.95
CA TYR A 210 3.86 -3.40 10.51
C TYR A 210 2.79 -2.39 10.10
N VAL A 211 2.81 -1.19 10.67
CA VAL A 211 1.85 -0.13 10.36
C VAL A 211 2.60 1.07 9.81
N ALA A 212 2.23 1.49 8.60
CA ALA A 212 2.69 2.74 8.02
C ALA A 212 2.01 3.92 8.73
N ASP A 213 2.68 4.51 9.68
CA ASP A 213 2.25 5.72 10.37
C ASP A 213 2.63 6.95 9.53
N ARG A 214 1.82 7.11 8.47
CA ARG A 214 2.14 7.89 7.27
C ARG A 214 2.48 9.34 7.56
N SER A 215 1.66 10.05 8.33
CA SER A 215 1.88 11.47 8.60
C SER A 215 2.97 11.72 9.64
N ASN A 216 3.35 10.71 10.42
CA ASN A 216 4.54 10.72 11.26
C ASN A 216 5.80 10.26 10.52
N SER A 217 5.68 9.87 9.24
CA SER A 217 6.80 9.41 8.38
C SER A 217 7.61 8.30 9.03
N ARG A 218 6.94 7.29 9.61
CA ARG A 218 7.56 6.14 10.28
C ARG A 218 6.78 4.85 10.05
N ILE A 219 7.43 3.72 10.28
CA ILE A 219 6.80 2.41 10.40
C ILE A 219 6.83 2.02 11.85
N GLN A 220 5.70 1.63 12.41
CA GLN A 220 5.65 1.06 13.76
C GLN A 220 5.42 -0.45 13.70
N VAL A 221 6.09 -1.18 14.57
CA VAL A 221 6.05 -2.64 14.65
C VAL A 221 5.34 -3.07 15.94
N PHE A 222 4.40 -3.99 15.81
CA PHE A 222 3.61 -4.52 16.93
C PHE A 222 3.61 -6.04 16.93
N LYS A 223 3.32 -6.63 18.08
CA LYS A 223 2.87 -8.01 18.15
C LYS A 223 1.41 -8.12 17.73
N SER A 224 0.95 -9.33 17.48
CA SER A 224 -0.46 -9.61 17.12
C SER A 224 -1.48 -9.20 18.19
N ASP A 225 -1.06 -9.00 19.44
CA ASP A 225 -1.89 -8.51 20.54
C ASP A 225 -1.90 -6.97 20.66
N GLY A 226 -1.28 -6.25 19.72
CA GLY A 226 -1.16 -4.79 19.73
C GLY A 226 -0.02 -4.25 20.61
N THR A 227 0.78 -5.11 21.24
CA THR A 227 1.94 -4.66 22.03
C THR A 227 2.99 -4.03 21.11
N PHE A 228 3.36 -2.78 21.37
CA PHE A 228 4.42 -2.07 20.66
C PHE A 228 5.77 -2.81 20.80
N VAL A 229 6.51 -2.91 19.68
CA VAL A 229 7.82 -3.55 19.62
C VAL A 229 8.90 -2.54 19.24
N ASP A 230 8.71 -1.80 18.13
CA ASP A 230 9.72 -0.90 17.58
C ASP A 230 9.09 0.18 16.68
N ALA A 231 9.88 1.22 16.35
CA ALA A 231 9.50 2.24 15.39
C ALA A 231 10.70 2.65 14.54
N TRP A 232 10.52 2.64 13.21
CA TRP A 232 11.57 2.93 12.25
C TRP A 232 11.28 4.22 11.48
N GLN A 233 12.19 5.17 11.61
CA GLN A 233 12.08 6.46 10.95
C GLN A 233 13.44 6.90 10.41
N SER A 234 13.51 7.18 9.12
CA SER A 234 14.69 7.75 8.48
C SER A 234 14.34 8.41 7.15
N THR A 235 15.23 9.26 6.66
CA THR A 235 15.09 9.84 5.32
C THR A 235 15.23 8.80 4.20
N GLU A 236 15.81 7.64 4.49
CA GLU A 236 15.92 6.53 3.54
C GLU A 236 14.62 5.75 3.41
N ILE A 237 13.84 5.64 4.48
CA ILE A 237 12.49 5.07 4.45
C ILE A 237 11.53 6.04 3.74
N GLY A 238 11.64 7.32 4.02
CA GLY A 238 10.76 8.34 3.49
C GLY A 238 9.41 8.37 4.20
N ARG A 239 8.32 8.51 3.45
CA ARG A 239 6.95 8.54 3.95
C ARG A 239 6.22 7.27 3.53
N PRO A 240 6.02 6.30 4.43
CA PRO A 240 5.44 5.00 4.08
C PRO A 240 3.94 5.14 3.79
N TRP A 241 3.49 4.50 2.70
CA TRP A 241 2.08 4.40 2.32
C TRP A 241 1.60 2.96 2.40
N GLY A 242 1.75 2.16 1.34
CA GLY A 242 1.48 0.72 1.33
C GLY A 242 2.73 -0.09 1.67
N MET A 243 2.55 -1.31 2.13
CA MET A 243 3.65 -2.21 2.49
C MET A 243 3.26 -3.65 2.26
N ALA A 244 4.23 -4.48 1.85
CA ALA A 244 4.09 -5.93 1.79
C ALA A 244 5.33 -6.65 2.31
N VAL A 245 5.14 -7.77 2.97
CA VAL A 245 6.25 -8.69 3.31
C VAL A 245 6.32 -9.77 2.25
N GLY A 246 7.40 -9.76 1.47
CA GLY A 246 7.64 -10.78 0.46
C GLY A 246 8.00 -12.15 1.09
N ARG A 247 7.83 -13.22 0.31
CA ARG A 247 8.23 -14.59 0.71
C ARG A 247 9.74 -14.72 0.97
N ASP A 248 10.53 -13.77 0.49
CA ASP A 248 11.97 -13.63 0.77
C ASP A 248 12.27 -13.03 2.16
N GLY A 249 11.24 -12.70 2.94
CA GLY A 249 11.38 -12.08 4.26
C GLY A 249 11.82 -10.62 4.19
N VAL A 250 11.61 -9.96 3.06
CA VAL A 250 11.89 -8.54 2.85
C VAL A 250 10.60 -7.74 2.97
N LEU A 251 10.62 -6.64 3.71
CA LEU A 251 9.54 -5.66 3.72
C LEU A 251 9.73 -4.68 2.55
N TYR A 252 8.77 -4.64 1.67
CA TYR A 252 8.67 -3.68 0.57
C TYR A 252 7.76 -2.55 1.01
N VAL A 253 8.28 -1.32 0.93
CA VAL A 253 7.60 -0.12 1.45
C VAL A 253 7.43 0.87 0.32
N VAL A 254 6.23 1.33 0.10
CA VAL A 254 5.97 2.46 -0.79
C VAL A 254 6.38 3.75 -0.09
N ASP A 255 7.40 4.44 -0.62
CA ASP A 255 7.65 5.86 -0.34
C ASP A 255 6.85 6.66 -1.36
N GLY A 256 5.58 6.96 -1.02
CA GLY A 256 4.63 7.61 -1.91
C GLY A 256 4.99 9.07 -2.23
N GLY A 257 5.98 9.60 -1.53
CA GLY A 257 6.33 11.00 -1.60
C GLY A 257 5.20 11.91 -1.11
N ASP A 258 5.53 13.11 -0.80
CA ASP A 258 4.59 14.19 -0.68
C ASP A 258 5.04 15.32 -1.59
N PRO A 259 4.12 16.14 -2.07
CA PRO A 259 4.47 17.44 -2.63
C PRO A 259 5.16 18.24 -1.52
N SER A 260 6.46 18.03 -1.37
CA SER A 260 7.28 18.82 -0.48
C SER A 260 7.36 20.25 -1.04
N PRO A 261 7.20 21.28 -0.22
CA PRO A 261 7.51 22.64 -0.63
C PRO A 261 8.96 22.82 -1.14
N SER A 262 9.86 21.89 -0.83
CA SER A 262 11.25 21.86 -1.33
C SER A 262 11.41 21.29 -2.75
N GLY A 263 10.33 20.83 -3.39
CA GLY A 263 10.33 20.42 -4.80
C GLY A 263 10.95 19.06 -5.12
N VAL A 264 11.44 18.30 -4.12
CA VAL A 264 11.94 16.94 -4.35
C VAL A 264 10.79 15.97 -4.14
N GLN A 265 10.18 15.56 -5.24
CA GLN A 265 9.18 14.49 -5.21
C GLN A 265 9.90 13.14 -5.14
N ARG A 266 9.54 12.34 -4.14
CA ARG A 266 9.98 10.95 -4.01
C ARG A 266 8.83 10.05 -4.40
N SER A 267 9.12 9.04 -5.20
CA SER A 267 8.18 7.99 -5.58
C SER A 267 9.01 6.76 -5.88
N ARG A 268 9.08 5.84 -4.93
CA ARG A 268 9.94 4.67 -5.03
C ARG A 268 9.47 3.55 -4.12
N ILE A 269 9.99 2.36 -4.35
CA ILE A 269 9.85 1.23 -3.44
C ILE A 269 11.15 1.08 -2.66
N VAL A 270 11.05 1.12 -1.35
CA VAL A 270 12.15 0.87 -0.40
C VAL A 270 12.08 -0.58 0.07
N LYS A 271 13.21 -1.28 0.01
CA LYS A 271 13.34 -2.64 0.53
C LYS A 271 14.02 -2.60 1.89
N MET A 272 13.45 -3.30 2.84
CA MET A 272 13.96 -3.34 4.22
C MET A 272 14.03 -4.77 4.73
N ASP A 273 14.98 -5.06 5.62
CA ASP A 273 14.88 -6.27 6.42
C ASP A 273 13.83 -6.09 7.56
N LEU A 274 13.45 -7.20 8.19
CA LEU A 274 12.47 -7.17 9.27
C LEU A 274 13.05 -6.72 10.64
N SER A 275 14.25 -6.12 10.60
CA SER A 275 14.93 -5.44 11.73
C SER A 275 15.02 -3.92 11.51
N GLY A 276 14.44 -3.41 10.40
CA GLY A 276 14.38 -1.99 10.09
C GLY A 276 15.55 -1.44 9.26
N ASN A 277 16.47 -2.27 8.78
CA ASN A 277 17.57 -1.82 7.94
C ASN A 277 17.13 -1.70 6.49
N VAL A 278 17.47 -0.59 5.84
CA VAL A 278 17.23 -0.37 4.40
C VAL A 278 18.24 -1.19 3.59
N LEU A 279 17.74 -2.05 2.71
CA LEU A 279 18.52 -2.90 1.80
C LEU A 279 18.74 -2.25 0.43
N GLY A 280 17.96 -1.22 0.09
CA GLY A 280 18.01 -0.49 -1.16
C GLY A 280 16.64 -0.01 -1.60
N SER A 281 16.59 0.66 -2.75
CA SER A 281 15.33 1.15 -3.32
C SER A 281 15.39 1.16 -4.83
N PHE A 282 14.20 1.21 -5.49
CA PHE A 282 14.08 1.35 -6.94
C PHE A 282 12.85 2.19 -7.30
N GLY A 283 12.81 2.64 -8.55
CA GLY A 283 11.80 3.57 -9.04
C GLY A 283 12.20 5.03 -8.83
N SER A 284 11.49 5.91 -9.48
CA SER A 284 11.65 7.36 -9.39
C SER A 284 10.34 8.06 -9.71
N PHE A 285 10.22 9.33 -9.32
CA PHE A 285 9.06 10.13 -9.67
C PHE A 285 8.93 10.33 -11.18
N GLY A 286 7.72 10.19 -11.70
CA GLY A 286 7.36 10.48 -13.09
C GLY A 286 6.25 9.59 -13.64
N GLN A 287 5.95 9.77 -14.94
CA GLN A 287 4.81 9.13 -15.60
C GLN A 287 5.22 8.12 -16.70
N TYR A 288 6.54 7.99 -16.97
CA TYR A 288 7.03 6.98 -17.91
C TYR A 288 7.08 5.59 -17.25
N ASP A 289 7.16 4.57 -18.06
CA ASP A 289 7.35 3.19 -17.56
C ASP A 289 8.59 3.11 -16.67
N GLY A 290 8.42 2.48 -15.51
CA GLY A 290 9.45 2.38 -14.47
C GLY A 290 9.53 3.59 -13.53
N GLN A 291 8.85 4.69 -13.85
CA GLN A 291 8.62 5.81 -12.95
C GLN A 291 7.27 5.64 -12.23
N MET A 292 7.07 6.35 -11.14
CA MET A 292 5.86 6.28 -10.30
C MET A 292 5.36 7.69 -10.00
N ASP A 293 4.03 7.86 -10.00
CA ASP A 293 3.39 9.11 -9.63
C ASP A 293 2.38 8.86 -8.51
N TRP A 294 2.84 9.03 -7.29
CA TRP A 294 2.20 8.63 -6.04
C TRP A 294 1.91 7.12 -6.01
N PRO A 295 2.95 6.28 -5.99
CA PRO A 295 2.75 4.86 -5.71
C PRO A 295 2.01 4.74 -4.37
N HIS A 296 1.02 3.86 -4.34
CA HIS A 296 0.10 3.78 -3.21
C HIS A 296 0.22 2.46 -2.48
N ASP A 297 0.33 1.38 -3.24
CA ASP A 297 0.40 0.04 -2.69
C ASP A 297 1.37 -0.84 -3.48
N VAL A 298 1.83 -1.93 -2.84
CA VAL A 298 2.85 -2.82 -3.38
C VAL A 298 2.59 -4.25 -2.96
N SER A 299 2.82 -5.20 -3.87
CA SER A 299 2.86 -6.63 -3.55
C SER A 299 3.96 -7.36 -4.31
N VAL A 300 4.26 -8.61 -3.91
CA VAL A 300 5.41 -9.39 -4.42
C VAL A 300 5.00 -10.82 -4.71
N ASP A 301 5.23 -11.31 -5.94
CA ASP A 301 4.94 -12.69 -6.31
C ASP A 301 5.98 -13.69 -5.79
N SER A 302 5.72 -15.00 -5.98
CA SER A 302 6.60 -16.07 -5.52
C SER A 302 7.99 -16.06 -6.17
N LYS A 303 8.14 -15.39 -7.32
CA LYS A 303 9.39 -15.25 -8.07
C LYS A 303 10.16 -13.97 -7.71
N GLY A 304 9.58 -13.13 -6.83
CA GLY A 304 10.14 -11.86 -6.41
C GLY A 304 9.90 -10.72 -7.40
N SER A 305 8.94 -10.85 -8.34
CA SER A 305 8.48 -9.69 -9.11
C SER A 305 7.63 -8.79 -8.22
N VAL A 306 7.77 -7.50 -8.36
CA VAL A 306 7.07 -6.49 -7.55
C VAL A 306 6.01 -5.80 -8.39
N TYR A 307 4.82 -5.66 -7.84
CA TYR A 307 3.68 -4.99 -8.45
C TYR A 307 3.37 -3.72 -7.67
N VAL A 308 3.18 -2.61 -8.36
CA VAL A 308 2.98 -1.29 -7.74
C VAL A 308 1.80 -0.59 -8.38
N GLY A 309 0.86 -0.15 -7.55
CA GLY A 309 -0.27 0.67 -7.95
C GLY A 309 0.02 2.16 -7.78
N ASP A 310 -0.27 2.96 -8.81
CA ASP A 310 -0.14 4.42 -8.79
C ASP A 310 -1.53 5.09 -8.71
N VAL A 311 -1.70 6.08 -7.83
CA VAL A 311 -3.00 6.79 -7.66
C VAL A 311 -2.96 8.16 -8.26
N HIS A 312 -2.17 8.99 -8.33
CA HIS A 312 -2.25 10.36 -8.85
C HIS A 312 -2.46 10.38 -10.38
N PHE A 313 -1.60 10.99 -11.15
CA PHE A 313 -1.70 10.97 -12.60
C PHE A 313 -1.12 9.69 -13.23
N GLY A 314 -0.44 8.84 -12.44
CA GLY A 314 0.05 7.54 -12.89
C GLY A 314 -1.09 6.63 -13.35
N MET A 315 -2.15 6.51 -12.53
CA MET A 315 -3.39 5.76 -12.83
C MET A 315 -3.12 4.41 -13.48
N ARG A 316 -2.24 3.62 -12.87
CA ARG A 316 -1.77 2.35 -13.44
C ARG A 316 -1.29 1.38 -12.37
N ILE A 317 -1.12 0.15 -12.79
CA ILE A 317 -0.31 -0.85 -12.09
C ILE A 317 0.91 -1.16 -12.95
N GLN A 318 2.06 -1.33 -12.33
CA GLN A 318 3.30 -1.73 -13.02
C GLN A 318 3.90 -2.98 -12.39
N LYS A 319 4.50 -3.82 -13.21
CA LYS A 319 5.31 -4.97 -12.79
C LYS A 319 6.79 -4.65 -12.94
N PHE A 320 7.57 -4.97 -11.89
CA PHE A 320 9.02 -4.89 -11.90
C PHE A 320 9.60 -6.29 -11.66
N ALA A 321 10.59 -6.67 -12.47
CA ALA A 321 11.28 -7.96 -12.34
C ALA A 321 12.80 -7.75 -12.32
N LYS A 322 13.53 -8.75 -11.77
CA LYS A 322 15.00 -8.78 -11.75
C LYS A 322 15.57 -9.32 -13.03
#